data_7f02508ca303331c556e7a6c549c0e3d
#
_entry.id   7f02508ca303331c556e7a6c549c0e3d
#
_cell.length_a   1.000
_cell.length_b   1.000
_cell.length_c   1.000
_cell.angle_alpha   90.00
_cell.angle_beta   90.00
_cell.angle_gamma   90.00
#
_symmetry.space_group_name_H-M   'P 1'
#
loop_
_entity.id
_entity.type
_entity.pdbx_description
1 polymer ?
#
loop_
_entity_poly.entity_id
_entity_poly.type
_entity_poly.pdbx_seq_one_letter_code
_entity_poly.pdbx_strand_id
1 'polypeptide(L)'
;MKLSYSIPAFLFTMAAIAVAMPSCDSNEHNDPYTPSRVDAAFNDALKEQFPDAQNVKWERNSEYRVAEFNKNGVGYDVWFDKTTAWAMTEMDYGKDIFLVPDNAVTAAFSKGEYGTWTIDDITHYKQEASEFYVFEVEKTGSADMDVFYTTDGTMIKAIPSDTAPDILPTTSIL
;
A
#
# COMPACT_ATOMS: atom_id res chain seq x y z
N MET A 1 -9.81 37.26 -35.51
CA MET A 1 -9.45 36.34 -36.55
C MET A 1 -9.46 34.93 -35.95
N LYS A 2 -10.58 34.18 -36.12
CA LYS A 2 -10.74 32.82 -35.54
C LYS A 2 -10.46 31.82 -36.67
N LEU A 3 -9.46 30.99 -36.53
CA LEU A 3 -9.23 29.85 -37.43
C LEU A 3 -9.95 28.62 -36.83
N SER A 4 -10.93 28.14 -37.59
CA SER A 4 -11.60 26.85 -37.36
C SER A 4 -10.82 25.76 -38.09
N TYR A 5 -10.36 24.73 -37.39
CA TYR A 5 -9.85 23.52 -37.99
C TYR A 5 -10.92 22.43 -38.00
N SER A 6 -11.30 22.02 -39.20
CA SER A 6 -12.23 20.91 -39.45
C SER A 6 -11.44 19.61 -39.49
N ILE A 7 -11.86 18.62 -38.70
CA ILE A 7 -11.28 17.27 -38.70
C ILE A 7 -12.14 16.39 -39.63
N PRO A 8 -11.58 15.71 -40.64
CA PRO A 8 -12.34 14.78 -41.45
C PRO A 8 -12.55 13.44 -40.73
N ALA A 9 -13.79 12.98 -40.74
CA ALA A 9 -14.21 11.67 -40.27
C ALA A 9 -13.67 10.57 -41.20
N PHE A 10 -12.82 9.68 -40.71
CA PHE A 10 -12.46 8.45 -41.39
C PHE A 10 -13.44 7.33 -41.01
N LEU A 11 -14.24 6.93 -41.97
CA LEU A 11 -15.04 5.70 -41.93
C LEU A 11 -14.10 4.50 -42.10
N PHE A 12 -13.97 3.70 -41.04
CA PHE A 12 -13.36 2.37 -41.12
C PHE A 12 -14.46 1.30 -41.29
N THR A 13 -14.51 0.72 -42.47
CA THR A 13 -15.32 -0.46 -42.77
C THR A 13 -14.70 -1.68 -42.13
N MET A 14 -15.43 -2.31 -41.21
CA MET A 14 -15.09 -3.62 -40.60
C MET A 14 -15.35 -4.73 -41.62
N ALA A 15 -14.30 -5.39 -42.09
CA ALA A 15 -14.39 -6.71 -42.69
C ALA A 15 -14.22 -7.78 -41.62
N ALA A 16 -15.28 -8.52 -41.30
CA ALA A 16 -15.24 -9.66 -40.38
C ALA A 16 -14.60 -10.86 -41.11
N ILE A 17 -13.40 -11.25 -40.67
CA ILE A 17 -12.80 -12.54 -41.04
C ILE A 17 -12.90 -13.43 -39.79
N ALA A 18 -13.80 -14.40 -39.82
CA ALA A 18 -13.88 -15.47 -38.87
C ALA A 18 -12.76 -16.48 -39.14
N VAL A 19 -11.71 -16.46 -38.31
CA VAL A 19 -10.70 -17.52 -38.29
C VAL A 19 -10.98 -18.36 -37.05
N ALA A 20 -11.46 -19.58 -37.27
CA ALA A 20 -11.53 -20.60 -36.24
C ALA A 20 -10.10 -21.04 -35.90
N MET A 21 -9.63 -20.74 -34.69
CA MET A 21 -8.38 -21.27 -34.15
C MET A 21 -8.67 -22.44 -33.20
N PRO A 22 -7.89 -23.53 -33.28
CA PRO A 22 -8.01 -24.62 -32.32
C PRO A 22 -7.50 -24.16 -30.97
N SER A 23 -8.28 -24.49 -29.95
CA SER A 23 -7.91 -24.39 -28.54
C SER A 23 -6.68 -25.26 -28.28
N CYS A 24 -5.52 -24.62 -28.05
CA CYS A 24 -4.41 -25.22 -27.32
C CYS A 24 -4.32 -24.51 -25.99
N ASP A 25 -4.78 -25.24 -25.00
CA ASP A 25 -4.62 -25.00 -23.59
C ASP A 25 -3.13 -25.09 -23.24
N SER A 26 -2.55 -23.97 -22.82
CA SER A 26 -1.40 -23.80 -21.97
C SER A 26 -0.88 -22.36 -22.08
N ASN A 27 -1.53 -21.45 -21.40
CA ASN A 27 -0.94 -20.15 -21.09
C ASN A 27 -1.14 -19.86 -19.60
N GLU A 28 -0.07 -20.08 -18.85
CA GLU A 28 0.15 -19.30 -17.63
C GLU A 28 0.26 -17.84 -18.06
N HIS A 29 -0.88 -17.19 -18.21
CA HIS A 29 -0.94 -15.74 -18.35
C HIS A 29 -0.71 -15.16 -16.97
N ASN A 30 0.28 -14.27 -16.89
CA ASN A 30 0.41 -13.26 -15.85
C ASN A 30 -0.81 -12.31 -15.92
N ASP A 31 -1.97 -12.82 -15.53
CA ASP A 31 -3.14 -11.99 -15.29
C ASP A 31 -2.98 -11.28 -13.95
N PRO A 32 -3.36 -9.99 -13.85
CA PRO A 32 -3.44 -9.32 -12.58
C PRO A 32 -4.27 -10.19 -11.64
N TYR A 33 -3.74 -10.42 -10.46
CA TYR A 33 -4.22 -11.38 -9.48
C TYR A 33 -5.67 -11.08 -9.11
N THR A 34 -6.61 -11.87 -9.60
CA THR A 34 -8.01 -11.75 -9.19
C THR A 34 -8.24 -12.53 -7.89
N PRO A 35 -9.06 -12.02 -6.94
CA PRO A 35 -9.32 -12.65 -5.65
C PRO A 35 -9.76 -14.13 -5.73
N SER A 36 -10.33 -14.53 -6.86
CA SER A 36 -10.79 -15.91 -7.13
C SER A 36 -9.69 -16.93 -7.39
N ARG A 37 -8.42 -16.50 -7.47
CA ARG A 37 -7.25 -17.38 -7.72
C ARG A 37 -6.25 -17.43 -6.57
N VAL A 38 -6.55 -16.78 -5.44
CA VAL A 38 -5.73 -16.93 -4.25
C VAL A 38 -5.95 -18.31 -3.66
N ASP A 39 -4.87 -19.02 -3.39
CA ASP A 39 -4.96 -20.31 -2.71
C ASP A 39 -5.73 -20.17 -1.40
N ALA A 40 -6.59 -21.15 -1.08
CA ALA A 40 -7.41 -21.12 0.13
C ALA A 40 -6.57 -20.93 1.40
N ALA A 41 -5.32 -21.43 1.40
CA ALA A 41 -4.38 -21.31 2.51
C ALA A 41 -4.06 -19.84 2.86
N PHE A 42 -3.93 -18.93 1.88
CA PHE A 42 -3.72 -17.51 2.16
C PHE A 42 -4.96 -16.85 2.77
N ASN A 43 -6.16 -17.21 2.29
CA ASN A 43 -7.40 -16.72 2.88
C ASN A 43 -7.58 -17.22 4.32
N ASP A 44 -7.19 -18.45 4.62
CA ASP A 44 -7.25 -19.02 5.96
C ASP A 44 -6.24 -18.33 6.89
N ALA A 45 -5.00 -18.11 6.44
CA ALA A 45 -3.98 -17.37 7.19
C ALA A 45 -4.42 -15.93 7.51
N LEU A 46 -5.03 -15.24 6.53
CA LEU A 46 -5.58 -13.90 6.77
C LEU A 46 -6.69 -13.93 7.82
N LYS A 47 -7.62 -14.88 7.73
CA LYS A 47 -8.75 -15.01 8.67
C LYS A 47 -8.32 -15.30 10.11
N GLU A 48 -7.21 -15.99 10.31
CA GLU A 48 -6.66 -16.24 11.65
C GLU A 48 -6.26 -14.93 12.35
N GLN A 49 -5.73 -13.95 11.60
CA GLN A 49 -5.29 -12.68 12.16
C GLN A 49 -6.37 -11.58 12.07
N PHE A 50 -7.13 -11.59 10.98
CA PHE A 50 -8.14 -10.58 10.67
C PHE A 50 -9.48 -11.25 10.31
N PRO A 51 -10.18 -11.88 11.30
CA PRO A 51 -11.43 -12.61 11.04
C PRO A 51 -12.54 -11.72 10.48
N ASP A 52 -12.47 -10.41 10.74
CA ASP A 52 -13.45 -9.41 10.30
C ASP A 52 -13.07 -8.72 8.98
N ALA A 53 -11.95 -9.10 8.32
CA ALA A 53 -11.55 -8.52 7.06
C ALA A 53 -12.63 -8.74 5.98
N GLN A 54 -13.03 -7.68 5.29
CA GLN A 54 -14.05 -7.68 4.25
C GLN A 54 -13.54 -7.01 3.00
N ASN A 55 -14.08 -7.39 1.84
CA ASN A 55 -13.72 -6.82 0.54
C ASN A 55 -12.22 -6.90 0.24
N VAL A 56 -11.59 -7.99 0.68
CA VAL A 56 -10.16 -8.21 0.52
C VAL A 56 -9.82 -8.32 -0.96
N LYS A 57 -8.83 -7.54 -1.37
CA LYS A 57 -8.13 -7.68 -2.64
C LYS A 57 -6.80 -8.34 -2.38
N TRP A 58 -6.34 -9.14 -3.34
CA TRP A 58 -5.04 -9.78 -3.23
C TRP A 58 -4.15 -9.30 -4.36
N GLU A 59 -2.94 -8.93 -3.99
CA GLU A 59 -1.89 -8.57 -4.93
C GLU A 59 -0.67 -9.47 -4.77
N ARG A 60 0.18 -9.42 -5.77
CA ARG A 60 1.50 -10.03 -5.73
C ARG A 60 2.54 -8.95 -5.75
N ASN A 61 3.35 -8.89 -4.70
CA ASN A 61 4.50 -8.01 -4.64
C ASN A 61 5.76 -8.86 -4.46
N SER A 62 6.54 -8.99 -5.53
CA SER A 62 7.71 -9.86 -5.57
C SER A 62 7.38 -11.32 -5.19
N GLU A 63 7.93 -11.83 -4.10
CA GLU A 63 7.67 -13.17 -3.58
C GLU A 63 6.51 -13.24 -2.58
N TYR A 64 5.95 -12.09 -2.20
CA TYR A 64 4.87 -11.99 -1.23
C TYR A 64 3.49 -12.01 -1.88
N ARG A 65 2.48 -12.39 -1.07
CA ARG A 65 1.07 -12.13 -1.33
C ARG A 65 0.60 -11.08 -0.35
N VAL A 66 -0.03 -10.04 -0.84
CA VAL A 66 -0.52 -8.91 -0.05
C VAL A 66 -2.03 -8.90 -0.07
N ALA A 67 -2.64 -8.93 1.10
CA ALA A 67 -4.08 -8.78 1.28
C ALA A 67 -4.39 -7.33 1.63
N GLU A 68 -5.07 -6.63 0.74
CA GLU A 68 -5.51 -5.25 0.92
C GLU A 68 -6.96 -5.19 1.34
N PHE A 69 -7.28 -4.47 2.38
CA PHE A 69 -8.65 -4.18 2.81
C PHE A 69 -8.70 -2.91 3.66
N ASN A 70 -9.92 -2.38 3.85
CA ASN A 70 -10.14 -1.24 4.74
C ASN A 70 -10.99 -1.68 5.94
N LYS A 71 -10.61 -1.23 7.12
CA LYS A 71 -11.36 -1.46 8.35
C LYS A 71 -11.41 -0.19 9.19
N ASN A 72 -12.63 0.31 9.43
CA ASN A 72 -12.87 1.51 10.24
C ASN A 72 -12.14 2.78 9.76
N GLY A 73 -11.95 2.92 8.45
CA GLY A 73 -11.27 4.07 7.86
C GLY A 73 -9.74 3.94 7.79
N VAL A 74 -9.19 2.83 8.27
CA VAL A 74 -7.76 2.50 8.18
C VAL A 74 -7.55 1.50 7.05
N GLY A 75 -6.59 1.77 6.15
CA GLY A 75 -6.11 0.83 5.15
C GLY A 75 -5.24 -0.25 5.79
N TYR A 76 -5.31 -1.46 5.29
CA TYR A 76 -4.49 -2.59 5.74
C TYR A 76 -3.89 -3.29 4.54
N ASP A 77 -2.57 -3.46 4.55
CA ASP A 77 -1.82 -4.34 3.66
C ASP A 77 -1.14 -5.41 4.50
N VAL A 78 -1.62 -6.64 4.38
CA VAL A 78 -1.11 -7.78 5.14
C VAL A 78 -0.30 -8.68 4.22
N TRP A 79 0.98 -8.79 4.51
CA TRP A 79 1.97 -9.47 3.69
C TRP A 79 2.23 -10.88 4.18
N PHE A 80 2.14 -11.84 3.27
CA PHE A 80 2.44 -13.26 3.52
C PHE A 80 3.53 -13.74 2.57
N ASP A 81 4.44 -14.54 3.08
CA ASP A 81 5.44 -15.21 2.25
C ASP A 81 4.82 -16.39 1.46
N LYS A 82 5.62 -17.00 0.60
CA LYS A 82 5.17 -18.14 -0.23
C LYS A 82 4.70 -19.37 0.56
N THR A 83 5.00 -19.45 1.86
CA THR A 83 4.58 -20.53 2.76
C THR A 83 3.32 -20.18 3.56
N THR A 84 2.69 -19.04 3.25
CA THR A 84 1.57 -18.44 3.97
C THR A 84 1.90 -17.91 5.38
N ALA A 85 3.19 -17.85 5.73
CA ALA A 85 3.60 -17.22 6.97
C ALA A 85 3.44 -15.70 6.86
N TRP A 86 2.90 -15.09 7.93
CA TRP A 86 2.81 -13.64 8.04
C TRP A 86 4.21 -13.03 8.07
N ALA A 87 4.40 -11.95 7.31
CA ALA A 87 5.67 -11.27 7.18
C ALA A 87 5.62 -9.82 7.67
N MET A 88 4.52 -9.11 7.36
CA MET A 88 4.34 -7.71 7.75
C MET A 88 2.86 -7.34 7.70
N THR A 89 2.48 -6.37 8.51
CA THR A 89 1.22 -5.61 8.36
C THR A 89 1.56 -4.13 8.28
N GLU A 90 1.01 -3.48 7.30
CA GLU A 90 1.02 -2.05 7.10
C GLU A 90 -0.39 -1.52 7.36
N MET A 91 -0.50 -0.47 8.16
CA MET A 91 -1.76 0.17 8.50
C MET A 91 -1.66 1.65 8.14
N ASP A 92 -2.42 2.04 7.11
CA ASP A 92 -2.49 3.39 6.58
C ASP A 92 -3.64 4.16 7.27
N TYR A 93 -3.28 5.22 7.98
CA TYR A 93 -4.21 6.14 8.65
C TYR A 93 -4.47 7.40 7.81
N GLY A 94 -3.85 7.53 6.64
CA GLY A 94 -3.87 8.73 5.85
C GLY A 94 -3.38 9.93 6.66
N LYS A 95 -4.06 11.05 6.52
CA LYS A 95 -3.70 12.31 7.22
C LYS A 95 -4.33 12.45 8.61
N ASP A 96 -5.10 11.45 9.05
CA ASP A 96 -5.90 11.59 10.29
C ASP A 96 -5.16 11.02 11.50
N ILE A 97 -4.43 11.89 12.19
CA ILE A 97 -3.72 11.56 13.43
C ILE A 97 -4.65 11.03 14.56
N PHE A 98 -5.96 11.29 14.49
CA PHE A 98 -6.91 10.83 15.50
C PHE A 98 -7.28 9.35 15.31
N LEU A 99 -6.98 8.76 14.16
CA LEU A 99 -7.12 7.32 13.92
C LEU A 99 -5.96 6.52 14.52
N VAL A 100 -4.81 7.15 14.78
CA VAL A 100 -3.64 6.50 15.35
C VAL A 100 -3.92 6.10 16.81
N PRO A 101 -3.85 4.78 17.17
CA PRO A 101 -4.25 4.32 18.50
C PRO A 101 -3.24 4.67 19.59
N ASP A 102 -1.97 4.88 19.23
CA ASP A 102 -0.88 5.09 20.19
C ASP A 102 -0.72 6.56 20.57
N ASN A 103 -1.33 6.93 21.70
CA ASN A 103 -1.27 8.31 22.22
C ASN A 103 0.16 8.79 22.52
N ALA A 104 1.11 7.89 22.82
CA ALA A 104 2.51 8.24 23.02
C ALA A 104 3.15 8.78 21.73
N VAL A 105 2.92 8.10 20.61
CA VAL A 105 3.42 8.48 19.29
C VAL A 105 2.83 9.83 18.86
N THR A 106 1.50 9.98 18.91
CA THR A 106 0.83 11.22 18.51
C THR A 106 1.23 12.41 19.37
N ALA A 107 1.43 12.19 20.69
CA ALA A 107 1.89 13.21 21.62
C ALA A 107 3.36 13.60 21.36
N ALA A 108 4.22 12.63 21.04
CA ALA A 108 5.62 12.86 20.71
C ALA A 108 5.75 13.64 19.39
N PHE A 109 5.02 13.23 18.35
CA PHE A 109 4.95 13.94 17.08
C PHE A 109 4.50 15.39 17.29
N SER A 110 3.35 15.61 17.93
CA SER A 110 2.78 16.96 18.11
C SER A 110 3.67 17.91 18.91
N LYS A 111 4.53 17.39 19.79
CA LYS A 111 5.49 18.18 20.59
C LYS A 111 6.88 18.27 19.95
N GLY A 112 7.14 17.45 18.95
CA GLY A 112 8.43 17.34 18.28
C GLY A 112 8.69 18.46 17.27
N GLU A 113 9.84 18.38 16.64
CA GLU A 113 10.30 19.36 15.62
C GLU A 113 9.32 19.47 14.44
N TYR A 114 8.71 18.36 14.06
CA TYR A 114 7.80 18.25 12.92
C TYR A 114 6.32 18.47 13.27
N GLY A 115 5.97 18.66 14.52
CA GLY A 115 4.59 18.78 14.99
C GLY A 115 3.79 19.99 14.47
N THR A 116 4.46 20.93 13.76
CA THR A 116 3.84 22.06 13.08
C THR A 116 3.82 21.93 11.56
N TRP A 117 4.35 20.81 11.03
CA TRP A 117 4.29 20.50 9.61
C TRP A 117 2.94 19.89 9.24
N THR A 118 2.57 19.99 7.98
CA THR A 118 1.36 19.33 7.48
C THR A 118 1.64 17.84 7.37
N ILE A 119 0.76 17.03 7.92
CA ILE A 119 0.81 15.57 7.74
C ILE A 119 0.27 15.25 6.35
N ASP A 120 1.04 14.54 5.55
CA ASP A 120 0.62 14.01 4.26
C ASP A 120 0.16 12.57 4.34
N ASP A 121 0.86 11.75 5.15
CA ASP A 121 0.43 10.39 5.47
C ASP A 121 0.95 9.93 6.82
N ILE A 122 0.28 8.92 7.41
CA ILE A 122 0.73 8.22 8.62
C ILE A 122 0.56 6.74 8.40
N THR A 123 1.67 6.02 8.41
CA THR A 123 1.69 4.57 8.29
C THR A 123 2.28 3.90 9.53
N HIS A 124 1.66 2.82 9.98
CA HIS A 124 2.16 1.95 11.04
C HIS A 124 2.60 0.62 10.44
N TYR A 125 3.85 0.30 10.60
CA TYR A 125 4.47 -0.94 10.15
C TYR A 125 4.67 -1.89 11.32
N LYS A 126 4.18 -3.12 11.16
CA LYS A 126 4.38 -4.20 12.11
C LYS A 126 5.06 -5.37 11.40
N GLN A 127 6.22 -5.75 11.88
CA GLN A 127 7.03 -6.87 11.41
C GLN A 127 7.35 -7.80 12.58
N GLU A 128 7.91 -8.98 12.32
CA GLU A 128 8.29 -9.92 13.39
C GLU A 128 9.29 -9.31 14.38
N ALA A 129 10.26 -8.56 13.86
CA ALA A 129 11.37 -8.01 14.66
C ALA A 129 11.21 -6.53 15.02
N SER A 130 10.25 -5.81 14.44
CA SER A 130 10.11 -4.36 14.63
C SER A 130 8.68 -3.89 14.47
N GLU A 131 8.35 -2.81 15.18
CA GLU A 131 7.07 -2.13 15.08
C GLU A 131 7.33 -0.63 15.22
N PHE A 132 6.87 0.16 14.24
CA PHE A 132 7.17 1.59 14.17
C PHE A 132 6.15 2.34 13.31
N TYR A 133 6.10 3.64 13.50
CA TYR A 133 5.30 4.58 12.72
C TYR A 133 6.18 5.42 11.81
N VAL A 134 5.66 5.74 10.64
CA VAL A 134 6.22 6.74 9.72
C VAL A 134 5.18 7.84 9.54
N PHE A 135 5.59 9.08 9.75
CA PHE A 135 4.80 10.27 9.43
C PHE A 135 5.45 10.93 8.21
N GLU A 136 4.77 10.93 7.10
CA GLU A 136 5.13 11.75 5.96
C GLU A 136 4.62 13.16 6.21
N VAL A 137 5.53 14.14 6.16
CA VAL A 137 5.20 15.52 6.52
C VAL A 137 5.79 16.50 5.53
N GLU A 138 5.02 17.53 5.22
CA GLU A 138 5.39 18.58 4.30
C GLU A 138 5.40 19.97 4.95
N LYS A 139 6.27 20.85 4.44
CA LYS A 139 6.30 22.25 4.81
C LYS A 139 6.81 23.10 3.64
N THR A 140 6.05 24.13 3.30
CA THR A 140 6.40 25.04 2.21
C THR A 140 7.83 25.56 2.34
N GLY A 141 8.64 25.33 1.30
CA GLY A 141 10.04 25.78 1.23
C GLY A 141 11.04 24.85 1.90
N SER A 142 10.61 23.66 2.34
CA SER A 142 11.47 22.59 2.85
C SER A 142 11.28 21.33 1.99
N ALA A 143 12.19 20.37 2.10
CA ALA A 143 11.97 19.04 1.58
C ALA A 143 10.92 18.33 2.44
N ASP A 144 10.10 17.48 1.84
CA ASP A 144 9.19 16.61 2.54
C ASP A 144 9.98 15.55 3.31
N MET A 145 9.48 15.15 4.47
CA MET A 145 10.23 14.30 5.40
C MET A 145 9.41 13.11 5.85
N ASP A 146 10.06 11.94 5.89
CA ASP A 146 9.58 10.76 6.58
C ASP A 146 10.17 10.72 7.98
N VAL A 147 9.32 10.81 8.98
CA VAL A 147 9.70 10.87 10.39
C VAL A 147 9.29 9.57 11.10
N PHE A 148 10.28 8.82 11.55
CA PHE A 148 10.12 7.48 12.11
C PHE A 148 10.04 7.53 13.63
N TYR A 149 9.06 6.85 14.20
CA TYR A 149 8.85 6.73 15.65
C TYR A 149 8.66 5.27 16.07
N THR A 150 9.22 4.90 17.21
CA THR A 150 8.81 3.67 17.91
C THR A 150 7.41 3.84 18.50
N THR A 151 6.74 2.74 18.87
CA THR A 151 5.39 2.74 19.46
C THR A 151 5.31 3.47 20.80
N ASP A 152 6.44 3.64 21.50
CA ASP A 152 6.52 4.43 22.75
C ASP A 152 6.70 5.95 22.51
N GLY A 153 6.78 6.38 21.27
CA GLY A 153 6.94 7.78 20.89
C GLY A 153 8.39 8.27 20.82
N THR A 154 9.36 7.38 20.86
CA THR A 154 10.76 7.77 20.64
C THR A 154 10.99 7.98 19.15
N MET A 155 11.45 9.18 18.76
CA MET A 155 11.85 9.44 17.37
C MET A 155 13.11 8.67 17.04
N ILE A 156 13.06 7.84 16.00
CA ILE A 156 14.20 7.05 15.53
C ILE A 156 15.09 7.88 14.61
N LYS A 157 14.48 8.46 13.59
CA LYS A 157 15.16 9.29 12.56
C LYS A 157 14.13 10.11 11.78
N ALA A 158 14.62 11.08 11.02
CA ALA A 158 13.88 11.74 9.96
C ALA A 158 14.77 11.79 8.72
N ILE A 159 14.21 11.47 7.56
CA ILE A 159 14.91 11.45 6.28
C ILE A 159 14.05 12.14 5.20
N PRO A 160 14.65 12.78 4.19
CA PRO A 160 13.88 13.30 3.07
C PRO A 160 13.10 12.19 2.37
N SER A 161 11.82 12.41 2.08
CA SER A 161 10.92 11.41 1.52
C SER A 161 11.39 10.90 0.14
N ASP A 162 12.03 11.76 -0.66
CA ASP A 162 12.60 11.40 -1.96
C ASP A 162 13.80 10.43 -1.90
N THR A 163 14.36 10.23 -0.71
CA THR A 163 15.48 9.30 -0.44
C THR A 163 15.12 8.19 0.54
N ALA A 164 13.87 8.18 1.02
CA ALA A 164 13.39 7.15 1.91
C ALA A 164 13.31 5.80 1.17
N PRO A 165 13.77 4.70 1.79
CA PRO A 165 13.64 3.39 1.19
C PRO A 165 12.20 2.89 1.29
N ASP A 166 11.78 2.09 0.31
CA ASP A 166 10.56 1.31 0.44
C ASP A 166 10.62 0.40 1.67
N ILE A 167 9.56 0.39 2.45
CA ILE A 167 9.45 -0.50 3.61
C ILE A 167 8.90 -1.85 3.14
N LEU A 168 9.76 -2.84 3.17
CA LEU A 168 9.44 -4.22 2.84
C LEU A 168 9.54 -5.10 4.10
N PRO A 169 8.99 -6.33 4.11
CA PRO A 169 9.07 -7.23 5.27
C PRO A 169 10.48 -7.48 5.80
N THR A 170 11.49 -7.31 4.97
CA THR A 170 12.91 -7.48 5.32
C THR A 170 13.64 -6.17 5.66
N THR A 171 12.94 -5.02 5.59
CA THR A 171 13.55 -3.71 5.87
C THR A 171 13.77 -3.55 7.37
N SER A 172 15.02 -3.34 7.79
CA SER A 172 15.36 -3.02 9.17
C SER A 172 15.45 -1.49 9.32
N ILE A 173 14.69 -0.96 10.27
CA ILE A 173 14.67 0.48 10.58
C ILE A 173 15.43 0.79 11.88
N LEU A 174 15.57 -0.21 12.74
CA LEU A 174 16.24 -0.15 14.06
C LEU A 174 17.68 -0.60 13.98
#